data_ba5b4da9d5dfde7e6ffda9381b81fe66
#
_entry.id   ba5b4da9d5dfde7e6ffda9381b81fe66
#
_cell.length_a   1.000
_cell.length_b   1.000
_cell.length_c   1.000
_cell.angle_alpha   90.00
_cell.angle_beta   90.00
_cell.angle_gamma   90.00
#
_symmetry.space_group_name_H-M   'P 1'
#
loop_
_entity.id
_entity.type
_entity.pdbx_description
1 polymer ?
#
loop_
_entity_poly.entity_id
_entity_poly.type
_entity_poly.pdbx_seq_one_letter_code
_entity_poly.pdbx_strand_id
1 'polypeptide(L)'
;MLASIGTWPITIRVAVATAVLMVLFGLVASQQVLSTLGRLQDARLQEYARLHVEGLTVALGPFALHKDVWEVYDTLDRARANGSGERILFTVVADDRGRVLAATDPLRAPVDSEIGAFAEDAVPVGDVTAANGNSVVRVVAPLSVQGRDVGQIVTELDVSDLVAQRRNAVFALLAGNAVATVILAFAGCPRVTNWPCCNLWATWCPPKF
;
A
#
# COMPACT_ATOMS: atom_id res chain seq x y z
N MET A 1 36.06 8.42 -5.09
CA MET A 1 35.76 9.02 -6.41
C MET A 1 35.09 10.40 -6.31
N LEU A 2 35.53 11.29 -5.44
CA LEU A 2 34.93 12.64 -5.21
C LEU A 2 35.87 13.81 -5.57
N ALA A 3 36.97 13.55 -6.27
CA ALA A 3 38.08 14.53 -6.40
C ALA A 3 38.08 15.33 -7.72
N SER A 4 37.07 15.24 -8.61
CA SER A 4 37.12 15.92 -9.92
C SER A 4 36.10 17.05 -10.13
N ILE A 5 35.36 17.47 -9.10
CA ILE A 5 34.36 18.55 -9.21
C ILE A 5 35.05 19.94 -9.25
N GLY A 6 36.32 20.01 -8.86
CA GLY A 6 37.07 21.28 -8.71
C GLY A 6 37.38 22.00 -10.02
N THR A 7 37.39 21.32 -11.16
CA THR A 7 37.84 21.88 -12.46
C THR A 7 36.74 22.33 -13.41
N TRP A 8 35.49 22.14 -13.02
CA TRP A 8 34.35 22.51 -13.90
C TRP A 8 34.02 24.00 -13.80
N PRO A 9 33.63 24.65 -14.89
CA PRO A 9 33.22 26.06 -14.89
C PRO A 9 32.03 26.26 -13.95
N ILE A 10 31.99 27.40 -13.29
CA ILE A 10 31.01 27.76 -12.25
C ILE A 10 29.57 27.54 -12.71
N THR A 11 29.28 27.82 -13.97
CA THR A 11 27.95 27.63 -14.60
C THR A 11 27.47 26.17 -14.56
N ILE A 12 28.37 25.21 -14.79
CA ILE A 12 28.03 23.78 -14.75
C ILE A 12 27.83 23.32 -13.31
N ARG A 13 28.62 23.83 -12.36
CA ARG A 13 28.47 23.51 -10.93
C ARG A 13 27.10 23.95 -10.38
N VAL A 14 26.68 25.16 -10.72
CA VAL A 14 25.36 25.68 -10.31
C VAL A 14 24.24 24.86 -10.95
N ALA A 15 24.31 24.54 -12.23
CA ALA A 15 23.31 23.72 -12.91
C ALA A 15 23.20 22.32 -12.31
N VAL A 16 24.33 21.67 -12.00
CA VAL A 16 24.34 20.35 -11.36
C VAL A 16 23.79 20.42 -9.94
N ALA A 17 24.19 21.42 -9.15
CA ALA A 17 23.71 21.59 -7.79
C ALA A 17 22.19 21.82 -7.74
N THR A 18 21.64 22.66 -8.64
CA THR A 18 20.19 22.87 -8.72
C THR A 18 19.46 21.62 -9.17
N ALA A 19 19.98 20.85 -10.13
CA ALA A 19 19.40 19.58 -10.55
C ALA A 19 19.36 18.56 -9.41
N VAL A 20 20.45 18.42 -8.65
CA VAL A 20 20.51 17.52 -7.50
C VAL A 20 19.51 17.94 -6.43
N LEU A 21 19.44 19.23 -6.12
CA LEU A 21 18.52 19.78 -5.13
C LEU A 21 17.04 19.51 -5.54
N MET A 22 16.71 19.69 -6.83
CA MET A 22 15.37 19.40 -7.36
C MET A 22 15.02 17.92 -7.27
N VAL A 23 15.96 17.03 -7.58
CA VAL A 23 15.74 15.57 -7.45
C VAL A 23 15.50 15.22 -5.99
N LEU A 24 16.31 15.72 -5.06
CA LEU A 24 16.14 15.47 -3.64
C LEU A 24 14.77 15.98 -3.14
N PHE A 25 14.41 17.20 -3.51
CA PHE A 25 13.10 17.76 -3.16
C PHE A 25 11.94 16.93 -3.73
N GLY A 26 12.05 16.52 -4.99
CA GLY A 26 11.06 15.65 -5.64
C GLY A 26 10.90 14.30 -4.95
N LEU A 27 12.01 13.68 -4.50
CA LEU A 27 11.98 12.43 -3.76
C LEU A 27 11.30 12.60 -2.39
N VAL A 28 11.65 13.64 -1.65
CA VAL A 28 11.04 13.94 -0.34
C VAL A 28 9.53 14.21 -0.50
N ALA A 29 9.15 15.03 -1.47
CA ALA A 29 7.73 15.31 -1.74
C ALA A 29 6.97 14.05 -2.13
N SER A 30 7.54 13.18 -2.96
CA SER A 30 6.95 11.91 -3.36
C SER A 30 6.75 10.97 -2.16
N GLN A 31 7.72 10.87 -1.25
CA GLN A 31 7.59 10.07 -0.04
C GLN A 31 6.48 10.59 0.88
N GLN A 32 6.35 11.91 1.01
CA GLN A 32 5.31 12.55 1.81
C GLN A 32 3.91 12.21 1.27
N VAL A 33 3.72 12.30 -0.05
CA VAL A 33 2.45 11.96 -0.71
C VAL A 33 2.13 10.48 -0.54
N LEU A 34 3.08 9.58 -0.78
CA LEU A 34 2.89 8.13 -0.64
C LEU A 34 2.55 7.74 0.80
N SER A 35 3.21 8.33 1.79
CA SER A 35 2.93 8.04 3.20
C SER A 35 1.55 8.54 3.63
N THR A 36 1.10 9.65 3.11
CA THR A 36 -0.25 10.19 3.38
C THR A 36 -1.34 9.35 2.73
N LEU A 37 -1.15 8.96 1.46
CA LEU A 37 -2.06 8.06 0.75
C LEU A 37 -2.15 6.71 1.46
N GLY A 38 -1.01 6.13 1.87
CA GLY A 38 -0.98 4.87 2.60
C GLY A 38 -1.82 4.93 3.87
N ARG A 39 -1.63 5.95 4.71
CA ARG A 39 -2.39 6.13 5.95
C ARG A 39 -3.91 6.25 5.72
N LEU A 40 -4.31 6.97 4.67
CA LEU A 40 -5.74 7.12 4.34
C LEU A 40 -6.35 5.80 3.85
N GLN A 41 -5.60 5.03 3.06
CA GLN A 41 -6.03 3.70 2.59
C GLN A 41 -6.14 2.72 3.75
N ASP A 42 -5.12 2.68 4.63
CA ASP A 42 -5.11 1.80 5.80
C ASP A 42 -6.27 2.16 6.76
N ALA A 43 -6.53 3.44 7.02
CA ALA A 43 -7.66 3.87 7.85
C ALA A 43 -9.02 3.45 7.28
N ARG A 44 -9.20 3.54 5.96
CA ARG A 44 -10.43 3.08 5.30
C ARG A 44 -10.57 1.55 5.36
N LEU A 45 -9.46 0.83 5.20
CA LEU A 45 -9.46 -0.63 5.28
C LEU A 45 -9.81 -1.10 6.69
N GLN A 46 -9.24 -0.47 7.71
CA GLN A 46 -9.54 -0.74 9.12
C GLN A 46 -11.01 -0.49 9.43
N GLU A 47 -11.53 0.65 9.01
CA GLU A 47 -12.95 0.98 9.22
C GLU A 47 -13.87 -0.01 8.51
N TYR A 48 -13.56 -0.39 7.27
CA TYR A 48 -14.30 -1.40 6.53
C TYR A 48 -14.27 -2.76 7.25
N ALA A 49 -13.09 -3.22 7.66
CA ALA A 49 -12.93 -4.47 8.39
C ALA A 49 -13.69 -4.45 9.72
N ARG A 50 -13.60 -3.34 10.44
CA ARG A 50 -14.31 -3.14 11.70
C ARG A 50 -15.82 -3.21 11.54
N LEU A 51 -16.40 -2.43 10.63
CA LEU A 51 -17.85 -2.42 10.38
C LEU A 51 -18.36 -3.79 9.93
N HIS A 52 -17.58 -4.48 9.11
CA HIS A 52 -17.93 -5.83 8.66
C HIS A 52 -17.96 -6.82 9.82
N VAL A 53 -16.91 -6.83 10.64
CA VAL A 53 -16.83 -7.73 11.80
C VAL A 53 -17.89 -7.38 12.84
N GLU A 54 -18.14 -6.10 13.13
CA GLU A 54 -19.20 -5.68 14.03
C GLU A 54 -20.57 -6.16 13.51
N GLY A 55 -20.84 -6.02 12.21
CA GLY A 55 -22.06 -6.55 11.60
C GLY A 55 -22.21 -8.06 11.74
N LEU A 56 -21.13 -8.81 11.48
CA LEU A 56 -21.11 -10.26 11.66
C LEU A 56 -21.28 -10.63 13.14
N THR A 57 -20.64 -9.93 14.06
CA THR A 57 -20.76 -10.20 15.50
C THR A 57 -22.20 -10.05 15.97
N VAL A 58 -22.90 -9.01 15.53
CA VAL A 58 -24.31 -8.81 15.86
C VAL A 58 -25.19 -9.90 15.25
N ALA A 59 -24.94 -10.28 14.00
CA ALA A 59 -25.74 -11.28 13.30
C ALA A 59 -25.50 -12.71 13.79
N LEU A 60 -24.25 -13.07 14.06
CA LEU A 60 -23.84 -14.44 14.43
C LEU A 60 -23.86 -14.70 15.92
N GLY A 61 -23.75 -13.65 16.74
CA GLY A 61 -23.59 -13.78 18.19
C GLY A 61 -24.62 -14.69 18.87
N PRO A 62 -25.94 -14.51 18.65
CA PRO A 62 -26.97 -15.37 19.25
C PRO A 62 -26.82 -16.85 18.88
N PHE A 63 -26.47 -17.12 17.62
CA PHE A 63 -26.34 -18.50 17.11
C PHE A 63 -25.05 -19.17 17.57
N ALA A 64 -23.94 -18.41 17.60
CA ALA A 64 -22.67 -18.91 18.13
C ALA A 64 -22.74 -19.24 19.62
N LEU A 65 -23.50 -18.46 20.41
CA LEU A 65 -23.73 -18.73 21.84
C LEU A 65 -24.39 -20.10 22.05
N HIS A 66 -25.30 -20.50 21.16
CA HIS A 66 -25.98 -21.80 21.22
C HIS A 66 -25.26 -22.89 20.44
N LYS A 67 -24.12 -22.56 19.81
CA LYS A 67 -23.36 -23.45 18.92
C LYS A 67 -24.22 -24.05 17.79
N ASP A 68 -25.15 -23.24 17.26
CA ASP A 68 -26.03 -23.65 16.17
C ASP A 68 -25.30 -23.47 14.83
N VAL A 69 -24.65 -24.56 14.42
CA VAL A 69 -23.81 -24.63 13.21
C VAL A 69 -24.60 -24.24 11.96
N TRP A 70 -25.88 -24.67 11.85
CA TRP A 70 -26.70 -24.42 10.68
C TRP A 70 -27.08 -22.95 10.51
N GLU A 71 -27.51 -22.30 11.58
CA GLU A 71 -27.88 -20.88 11.55
C GLU A 71 -26.65 -19.99 11.36
N VAL A 72 -25.49 -20.37 11.92
CA VAL A 72 -24.23 -19.67 11.67
C VAL A 72 -23.84 -19.75 10.21
N TYR A 73 -23.93 -20.97 9.60
CA TYR A 73 -23.61 -21.18 8.20
C TYR A 73 -24.57 -20.40 7.27
N ASP A 74 -25.87 -20.51 7.50
CA ASP A 74 -26.90 -19.84 6.68
C ASP A 74 -26.77 -18.30 6.77
N THR A 75 -26.42 -17.78 7.94
CA THR A 75 -26.15 -16.34 8.13
C THR A 75 -24.91 -15.89 7.37
N LEU A 76 -23.82 -16.70 7.38
CA LEU A 76 -22.62 -16.42 6.60
C LEU A 76 -22.91 -16.46 5.08
N ASP A 77 -23.66 -17.45 4.62
CA ASP A 77 -24.01 -17.60 3.21
C ASP A 77 -24.89 -16.44 2.73
N ARG A 78 -25.87 -16.03 3.55
CA ARG A 78 -26.69 -14.83 3.28
C ARG A 78 -25.85 -13.53 3.26
N ALA A 79 -24.91 -13.40 4.18
CA ALA A 79 -24.02 -12.23 4.21
C ALA A 79 -23.16 -12.14 2.94
N ARG A 80 -22.69 -13.30 2.45
CA ARG A 80 -21.96 -13.42 1.18
C ARG A 80 -22.83 -13.06 -0.02
N ALA A 81 -24.06 -13.61 -0.08
CA ALA A 81 -24.98 -13.42 -1.20
C ALA A 81 -25.45 -11.95 -1.34
N ASN A 82 -25.58 -11.22 -0.23
CA ASN A 82 -26.04 -9.83 -0.21
C ASN A 82 -24.98 -8.80 -0.63
N GLY A 83 -23.83 -9.24 -1.19
CA GLY A 83 -22.87 -8.36 -1.84
C GLY A 83 -22.04 -7.47 -0.92
N SER A 84 -22.13 -7.64 0.40
CA SER A 84 -21.25 -6.96 1.36
C SER A 84 -19.79 -7.45 1.26
N GLY A 85 -19.50 -8.36 0.34
CA GLY A 85 -18.30 -9.16 0.32
C GLY A 85 -17.46 -9.13 -0.95
N GLU A 86 -17.53 -8.09 -1.79
CA GLU A 86 -16.65 -8.05 -2.98
C GLU A 86 -15.15 -8.13 -2.62
N ARG A 87 -14.80 -7.72 -1.37
CA ARG A 87 -13.44 -7.81 -0.83
C ARG A 87 -13.22 -8.98 0.12
N ILE A 88 -14.29 -9.72 0.47
CA ILE A 88 -14.20 -10.82 1.44
C ILE A 88 -14.10 -12.13 0.69
N LEU A 89 -12.91 -12.74 0.78
CA LEU A 89 -12.62 -14.00 0.12
C LEU A 89 -13.10 -15.19 0.94
N PHE A 90 -12.94 -15.10 2.26
CA PHE A 90 -13.18 -16.23 3.14
C PHE A 90 -13.45 -15.75 4.58
N THR A 91 -14.40 -16.37 5.25
CA THR A 91 -14.70 -16.11 6.67
C THR A 91 -14.89 -17.42 7.40
N VAL A 92 -14.28 -17.53 8.57
CA VAL A 92 -14.40 -18.66 9.50
C VAL A 92 -14.87 -18.13 10.85
N VAL A 93 -15.80 -18.82 11.46
CA VAL A 93 -16.30 -18.57 12.80
C VAL A 93 -15.96 -19.76 13.68
N ALA A 94 -15.33 -19.51 14.82
CA ALA A 94 -15.03 -20.54 15.80
C ALA A 94 -15.62 -20.22 17.16
N ASP A 95 -15.79 -21.25 17.96
CA ASP A 95 -16.26 -21.17 19.34
C ASP A 95 -15.17 -20.69 20.31
N ASP A 96 -15.54 -20.61 21.59
CA ASP A 96 -14.67 -20.24 22.71
C ASP A 96 -13.48 -21.20 22.93
N ARG A 97 -13.49 -22.38 22.30
CA ARG A 97 -12.42 -23.39 22.34
C ARG A 97 -11.54 -23.38 21.09
N GLY A 98 -11.81 -22.47 20.15
CA GLY A 98 -11.10 -22.42 18.87
C GLY A 98 -11.53 -23.50 17.89
N ARG A 99 -12.72 -24.10 18.07
CA ARG A 99 -13.29 -25.08 17.12
C ARG A 99 -14.16 -24.38 16.12
N VAL A 100 -13.97 -24.67 14.84
CA VAL A 100 -14.74 -24.09 13.75
C VAL A 100 -16.21 -24.49 13.85
N LEU A 101 -17.09 -23.51 13.97
CA LEU A 101 -18.54 -23.68 13.92
C LEU A 101 -19.01 -23.66 12.47
N ALA A 102 -18.59 -22.68 11.69
CA ALA A 102 -18.92 -22.58 10.29
C ALA A 102 -17.85 -21.77 9.54
N ALA A 103 -17.79 -22.00 8.23
CA ALA A 103 -16.95 -21.25 7.31
C ALA A 103 -17.68 -21.00 6.01
N THR A 104 -17.32 -19.93 5.28
CA THR A 104 -17.84 -19.63 3.95
C THR A 104 -17.48 -20.73 2.95
N ASP A 105 -16.36 -21.43 3.15
CA ASP A 105 -15.96 -22.62 2.41
C ASP A 105 -15.67 -23.76 3.39
N PRO A 106 -16.64 -24.67 3.58
CA PRO A 106 -16.50 -25.81 4.49
C PRO A 106 -15.44 -26.83 4.07
N LEU A 107 -15.05 -26.86 2.79
CA LEU A 107 -13.98 -27.75 2.33
C LEU A 107 -12.61 -27.26 2.82
N ARG A 108 -12.45 -25.97 2.93
CA ARG A 108 -11.22 -25.34 3.39
C ARG A 108 -11.13 -25.33 4.93
N ALA A 109 -12.23 -25.09 5.62
CA ALA A 109 -12.32 -25.13 7.07
C ALA A 109 -13.51 -25.99 7.50
N PRO A 110 -13.32 -27.31 7.67
CA PRO A 110 -14.37 -28.20 8.13
C PRO A 110 -14.88 -27.86 9.54
N VAL A 111 -16.16 -28.13 9.76
CA VAL A 111 -16.75 -27.99 11.10
C VAL A 111 -15.98 -28.84 12.11
N ASP A 112 -15.80 -28.33 13.32
CA ASP A 112 -15.05 -28.95 14.41
C ASP A 112 -13.53 -29.05 14.20
N SER A 113 -12.98 -28.47 13.11
CA SER A 113 -11.53 -28.32 12.94
C SER A 113 -10.96 -27.20 13.81
N GLU A 114 -9.65 -27.17 14.00
CA GLU A 114 -8.99 -26.09 14.77
C GLU A 114 -8.80 -24.84 13.90
N ILE A 115 -9.18 -23.69 14.44
CA ILE A 115 -9.02 -22.40 13.75
C ILE A 115 -7.56 -21.91 13.72
N GLY A 116 -6.66 -22.51 14.52
CA GLY A 116 -5.28 -22.07 14.69
C GLY A 116 -4.54 -21.84 13.38
N ALA A 117 -4.69 -22.74 12.41
CA ALA A 117 -4.08 -22.62 11.08
C ALA A 117 -4.51 -21.36 10.30
N PHE A 118 -5.67 -20.80 10.59
CA PHE A 118 -6.19 -19.59 9.96
C PHE A 118 -5.89 -18.32 10.77
N ALA A 119 -5.71 -18.48 12.08
CA ALA A 119 -5.45 -17.38 13.01
C ALA A 119 -3.96 -17.02 13.15
N GLU A 120 -3.04 -17.94 12.80
CA GLU A 120 -1.60 -17.80 13.03
C GLU A 120 -1.02 -16.53 12.33
N ASP A 121 -1.48 -16.24 11.09
CA ASP A 121 -1.06 -15.05 10.34
C ASP A 121 -2.10 -13.91 10.38
N ALA A 122 -3.13 -14.03 11.22
CA ALA A 122 -4.18 -13.04 11.28
C ALA A 122 -3.80 -11.87 12.20
N VAL A 123 -4.10 -10.65 11.74
CA VAL A 123 -3.88 -9.43 12.51
C VAL A 123 -5.19 -8.95 13.15
N PRO A 124 -5.14 -8.32 14.33
CA PRO A 124 -6.32 -7.69 14.92
C PRO A 124 -6.93 -6.65 13.98
N VAL A 125 -8.25 -6.46 14.03
CA VAL A 125 -8.99 -5.50 13.18
C VAL A 125 -8.38 -4.10 13.23
N GLY A 126 -7.84 -3.67 14.38
CA GLY A 126 -7.22 -2.35 14.56
C GLY A 126 -5.84 -2.20 13.88
N ASP A 127 -5.17 -3.29 13.53
CA ASP A 127 -3.80 -3.30 13.01
C ASP A 127 -3.74 -3.68 11.52
N VAL A 128 -4.89 -3.73 10.85
CA VAL A 128 -4.98 -4.09 9.43
C VAL A 128 -4.29 -3.03 8.58
N THR A 129 -3.35 -3.45 7.73
CA THR A 129 -2.64 -2.58 6.79
C THR A 129 -2.48 -3.24 5.44
N ALA A 130 -2.59 -2.45 4.36
CA ALA A 130 -2.24 -2.89 3.01
C ALA A 130 -0.73 -2.74 2.71
N ALA A 131 0.07 -2.34 3.71
CA ALA A 131 1.47 -1.96 3.54
C ALA A 131 2.39 -3.14 3.21
N ASN A 132 2.03 -4.36 3.60
CA ASN A 132 2.89 -5.54 3.51
C ASN A 132 3.04 -6.12 2.09
N GLY A 133 2.37 -5.53 1.09
CA GLY A 133 2.46 -5.99 -0.30
C GLY A 133 1.72 -7.29 -0.60
N ASN A 134 1.09 -7.89 0.40
CA ASN A 134 0.27 -9.09 0.23
C ASN A 134 -1.07 -8.70 -0.41
N SER A 135 -1.55 -9.53 -1.34
CA SER A 135 -2.86 -9.33 -1.98
C SER A 135 -4.02 -9.69 -1.05
N VAL A 136 -3.77 -10.47 -0.01
CA VAL A 136 -4.76 -10.95 0.96
C VAL A 136 -4.27 -10.64 2.37
N VAL A 137 -5.16 -10.10 3.20
CA VAL A 137 -4.91 -9.84 4.62
C VAL A 137 -5.92 -10.62 5.44
N ARG A 138 -5.43 -11.38 6.43
CA ARG A 138 -6.27 -12.07 7.41
C ARG A 138 -6.49 -11.19 8.62
N VAL A 139 -7.74 -11.10 9.02
CA VAL A 139 -8.17 -10.27 10.15
C VAL A 139 -8.84 -11.17 11.18
N VAL A 140 -8.43 -11.06 12.43
CA VAL A 140 -9.06 -11.74 13.55
C VAL A 140 -9.79 -10.74 14.44
N ALA A 141 -10.98 -11.13 14.89
CA ALA A 141 -11.75 -10.38 15.86
C ALA A 141 -12.44 -11.32 16.86
N PRO A 142 -12.57 -10.92 18.13
CA PRO A 142 -13.34 -11.65 19.10
C PRO A 142 -14.83 -11.57 18.77
N LEU A 143 -15.54 -12.68 18.94
CA LEU A 143 -16.98 -12.74 18.90
C LEU A 143 -17.49 -12.64 20.31
N SER A 144 -17.99 -11.46 20.70
CA SER A 144 -18.49 -11.24 22.04
C SER A 144 -19.98 -10.87 22.04
N VAL A 145 -20.75 -11.49 22.93
CA VAL A 145 -22.18 -11.27 23.10
C VAL A 145 -22.44 -10.86 24.54
N GLN A 146 -23.05 -9.70 24.73
CA GLN A 146 -23.37 -9.15 26.06
C GLN A 146 -22.15 -9.11 27.01
N GLY A 147 -20.96 -8.80 26.47
CA GLY A 147 -19.70 -8.72 27.23
C GLY A 147 -19.08 -10.08 27.62
N ARG A 148 -19.57 -11.17 27.03
CA ARG A 148 -18.99 -12.50 27.16
C ARG A 148 -18.40 -12.94 25.83
N ASP A 149 -17.16 -13.38 25.85
CA ASP A 149 -16.52 -13.93 24.65
C ASP A 149 -17.08 -15.32 24.36
N VAL A 150 -17.68 -15.48 23.21
CA VAL A 150 -18.32 -16.72 22.73
C VAL A 150 -17.53 -17.40 21.63
N GLY A 151 -16.49 -16.73 21.12
CA GLY A 151 -15.64 -17.27 20.08
C GLY A 151 -14.80 -16.21 19.37
N GLN A 152 -14.42 -16.52 18.15
CA GLN A 152 -13.64 -15.60 17.28
C GLN A 152 -14.03 -15.76 15.82
N ILE A 153 -13.86 -14.66 15.07
CA ILE A 153 -14.08 -14.60 13.64
C ILE A 153 -12.73 -14.33 12.98
N VAL A 154 -12.38 -15.12 11.96
CA VAL A 154 -11.25 -14.83 11.07
C VAL A 154 -11.78 -14.59 9.68
N THR A 155 -11.40 -13.45 9.09
CA THR A 155 -11.84 -13.05 7.74
C THR A 155 -10.63 -12.74 6.87
N GLU A 156 -10.62 -13.24 5.63
CA GLU A 156 -9.65 -12.92 4.60
C GLU A 156 -10.20 -11.81 3.70
N LEU A 157 -9.46 -10.71 3.62
CA LEU A 157 -9.77 -9.53 2.82
C LEU A 157 -8.87 -9.46 1.60
N ASP A 158 -9.45 -9.25 0.41
CA ASP A 158 -8.71 -8.93 -0.81
C ASP A 158 -8.32 -7.45 -0.80
N VAL A 159 -7.03 -7.19 -0.83
CA VAL A 159 -6.44 -5.85 -0.90
C VAL A 159 -5.59 -5.66 -2.16
N SER A 160 -5.73 -6.55 -3.13
CA SER A 160 -4.94 -6.57 -4.37
C SER A 160 -5.06 -5.27 -5.17
N ASP A 161 -6.25 -4.67 -5.20
CA ASP A 161 -6.51 -3.39 -5.86
C ASP A 161 -5.78 -2.22 -5.16
N LEU A 162 -5.72 -2.23 -3.83
CA LEU A 162 -4.99 -1.21 -3.05
C LEU A 162 -3.50 -1.31 -3.28
N VAL A 163 -2.96 -2.54 -3.31
CA VAL A 163 -1.55 -2.80 -3.61
C VAL A 163 -1.22 -2.36 -5.05
N ALA A 164 -2.09 -2.67 -6.02
CA ALA A 164 -1.92 -2.27 -7.41
C ALA A 164 -1.97 -0.73 -7.57
N GLN A 165 -2.94 -0.06 -6.93
CA GLN A 165 -3.04 1.40 -6.94
C GLN A 165 -1.79 2.07 -6.34
N ARG A 166 -1.29 1.56 -5.22
CA ARG A 166 -0.07 2.06 -4.58
C ARG A 166 1.14 1.91 -5.50
N ARG A 167 1.30 0.75 -6.14
CA ARG A 167 2.37 0.50 -7.10
C ARG A 167 2.29 1.46 -8.29
N ASN A 168 1.11 1.67 -8.86
CA ASN A 168 0.91 2.60 -9.97
C ASN A 168 1.20 4.04 -9.56
N ALA A 169 0.84 4.46 -8.34
CA ALA A 169 1.18 5.77 -7.81
C ALA A 169 2.70 5.96 -7.67
N VAL A 170 3.43 4.94 -7.18
CA VAL A 170 4.90 4.97 -7.12
C VAL A 170 5.51 5.14 -8.50
N PHE A 171 5.06 4.36 -9.50
CA PHE A 171 5.56 4.49 -10.87
C PHE A 171 5.25 5.87 -11.48
N ALA A 172 4.04 6.39 -11.28
CA ALA A 172 3.66 7.71 -11.79
C ALA A 172 4.51 8.83 -11.17
N LEU A 173 4.79 8.77 -9.87
CA LEU A 173 5.65 9.75 -9.18
C LEU A 173 7.10 9.66 -9.64
N LEU A 174 7.65 8.44 -9.81
CA LEU A 174 9.01 8.26 -10.32
C LEU A 174 9.13 8.75 -11.76
N ALA A 175 8.18 8.41 -12.62
CA ALA A 175 8.16 8.86 -14.01
C ALA A 175 8.01 10.39 -14.09
N GLY A 176 7.12 10.98 -13.29
CA GLY A 176 6.95 12.44 -13.22
C GLY A 176 8.22 13.16 -12.79
N ASN A 177 8.91 12.66 -11.76
CA ASN A 177 10.20 13.21 -11.33
C ASN A 177 11.29 13.08 -12.41
N ALA A 178 11.35 11.94 -13.10
CA ALA A 178 12.31 11.73 -14.18
C ALA A 178 12.06 12.72 -15.35
N VAL A 179 10.80 12.86 -15.77
CA VAL A 179 10.41 13.79 -16.83
C VAL A 179 10.72 15.25 -16.43
N ALA A 180 10.34 15.65 -15.21
CA ALA A 180 10.63 16.98 -14.70
C ALA A 180 12.15 17.27 -14.69
N THR A 181 12.96 16.30 -14.26
CA THR A 181 14.43 16.43 -14.26
C THR A 181 14.98 16.59 -15.66
N VAL A 182 14.47 15.82 -16.64
CA VAL A 182 14.88 15.91 -18.04
C VAL A 182 14.51 17.28 -18.62
N ILE A 183 13.28 17.75 -18.41
CA ILE A 183 12.83 19.06 -18.88
C ILE A 183 13.71 20.18 -18.30
N LEU A 184 14.00 20.13 -17.00
CA LEU A 184 14.85 21.12 -16.35
C LEU A 184 16.29 21.06 -16.86
N ALA A 185 16.83 19.87 -17.11
CA ALA A 185 18.15 19.70 -17.71
C ALA A 185 18.24 20.34 -19.10
N PHE A 186 17.20 20.15 -19.93
CA PHE A 186 17.13 20.77 -21.27
C PHE A 186 16.86 22.28 -21.20
N ALA A 187 16.02 22.76 -20.31
CA ALA A 187 15.72 24.17 -20.13
C ALA A 187 16.88 24.95 -19.48
N GLY A 188 17.60 24.30 -18.58
CA GLY A 188 18.77 24.88 -17.89
C GLY A 188 20.06 24.78 -18.70
N CYS A 189 20.07 24.05 -19.83
CA CYS A 189 21.18 24.10 -20.80
C CYS A 189 21.08 25.43 -21.53
N PRO A 190 21.79 26.50 -21.14
CA PRO A 190 21.82 27.70 -21.94
C PRO A 190 22.32 27.25 -23.29
N ARG A 191 21.65 27.72 -24.38
CA ARG A 191 22.09 27.53 -25.76
C ARG A 191 23.55 27.92 -25.85
N VAL A 192 24.44 26.96 -25.66
CA VAL A 192 25.90 27.13 -25.84
C VAL A 192 26.23 27.36 -27.34
N THR A 193 25.22 27.58 -28.16
CA THR A 193 25.37 27.90 -29.58
C THR A 193 25.83 29.35 -29.86
N ASN A 194 26.03 30.15 -28.81
CA ASN A 194 26.54 31.51 -28.99
C ASN A 194 27.84 31.73 -28.18
N TRP A 195 28.78 30.79 -28.24
CA TRP A 195 30.14 31.12 -27.92
C TRP A 195 30.83 31.62 -29.16
N PRO A 196 31.34 32.88 -29.16
CA PRO A 196 32.14 33.39 -30.28
C PRO A 196 33.52 32.73 -30.19
N CYS A 197 33.63 31.46 -30.56
CA CYS A 197 34.91 30.76 -30.73
C CYS A 197 35.68 31.23 -31.97
N CYS A 198 35.22 32.27 -32.66
CA CYS A 198 35.90 32.77 -33.85
C CYS A 198 36.88 33.94 -33.62
N ASN A 199 36.98 34.49 -32.41
CA ASN A 199 37.83 35.66 -32.21
C ASN A 199 39.16 35.43 -31.47
N LEU A 200 39.48 34.20 -31.05
CA LEU A 200 40.79 33.95 -30.40
C LEU A 200 41.90 33.46 -31.33
N TRP A 201 41.59 33.21 -32.60
CA TRP A 201 42.62 32.85 -33.59
C TRP A 201 43.14 34.01 -34.40
N ALA A 202 42.55 35.19 -34.30
CA ALA A 202 42.97 36.40 -35.08
C ALA A 202 44.15 37.19 -34.47
N THR A 203 44.57 36.87 -33.26
CA THR A 203 45.64 37.61 -32.56
C THR A 203 47.03 36.97 -32.61
N TRP A 204 47.16 35.82 -33.30
CA TRP A 204 48.46 35.12 -33.43
C TRP A 204 48.91 34.96 -34.90
N CYS A 205 48.68 35.94 -35.76
CA CYS A 205 49.39 36.00 -37.02
C CYS A 205 50.58 36.99 -36.88
N PRO A 206 51.84 36.52 -36.90
CA PRO A 206 52.97 37.43 -36.97
C PRO A 206 53.01 38.10 -38.37
N PRO A 207 53.40 39.35 -38.44
CA PRO A 207 53.50 40.03 -39.72
C PRO A 207 54.63 39.38 -40.54
N LYS A 208 54.28 38.98 -41.77
CA LYS A 208 55.28 38.59 -42.74
C LYS A 208 55.93 39.88 -43.28
N PHE A 209 57.22 40.01 -43.08
CA PHE A 209 58.11 40.87 -43.87
C PHE A 209 58.23 40.34 -45.28
#